data_0cabd7980ef4912f981719a521b9f402
#
_entry.id   0cabd7980ef4912f981719a521b9f402
#
_cell.length_a   1.000
_cell.length_b   1.000
_cell.length_c   1.000
_cell.angle_alpha   90.00
_cell.angle_beta   90.00
_cell.angle_gamma   90.00
#
_symmetry.space_group_name_H-M   'P 1'
#
loop_
_entity.id
_entity.type
_entity.pdbx_description
1 polymer ?
#
loop_
_entity_poly.entity_id
_entity_poly.type
_entity_poly.pdbx_seq_one_letter_code
_entity_poly.pdbx_strand_id
1 'polypeptide(L)'
;MTSPLIGITTSRAEPNGAAFVAQADYVHSVVDSGGVPVLLPVLPPTSPVSALFGRLDGILLTGGGDVDPRNYGAAPTAWLRSLDAERDSMEIALACWAAEEGKPLLGICRGLQVLNVALGGTLYQDLATEVPGAVQHDQSDTLAGAAVHPVRLIPTTKLESVLAASDAQANSLHHQAVKDLAPRLRLAALAPDGIVEGVELPSHPFALAVQWHPERLPGQPEMQALFRALTQAARR
;
A
#
# COMPACT_ATOMS: atom_id res chain seq x y z
N MET A 1 -2.33 1.83 -28.03
CA MET A 1 -2.61 2.24 -26.62
C MET A 1 -1.33 2.82 -26.05
N THR A 2 -1.38 3.97 -25.41
CA THR A 2 -0.23 4.60 -24.77
C THR A 2 0.04 3.92 -23.43
N SER A 3 1.31 3.80 -23.01
CA SER A 3 1.67 3.30 -21.69
C SER A 3 1.16 4.27 -20.61
N PRO A 4 0.47 3.80 -19.55
CA PRO A 4 -0.09 4.67 -18.53
C PRO A 4 1.00 5.27 -17.63
N LEU A 5 0.80 6.51 -17.19
CA LEU A 5 1.65 7.19 -16.21
C LEU A 5 1.23 6.77 -14.79
N ILE A 6 2.10 6.05 -14.10
CA ILE A 6 1.85 5.57 -12.73
C ILE A 6 2.65 6.42 -11.75
N GLY A 7 1.95 7.18 -10.92
CA GLY A 7 2.57 7.93 -9.83
C GLY A 7 3.00 7.00 -8.70
N ILE A 8 4.27 6.98 -8.38
CA ILE A 8 4.86 6.18 -7.28
C ILE A 8 5.23 7.13 -6.16
N THR A 9 4.62 7.00 -4.99
CA THR A 9 4.95 7.86 -3.84
C THR A 9 6.35 7.52 -3.31
N THR A 10 7.03 8.54 -2.76
CA THR A 10 8.38 8.41 -2.21
C THR A 10 8.40 8.61 -0.71
N SER A 11 9.49 8.20 -0.06
CA SER A 11 9.83 8.56 1.33
C SER A 11 10.92 9.61 1.34
N ARG A 12 11.10 10.28 2.48
CA ARG A 12 12.32 11.05 2.74
C ARG A 12 13.45 10.11 3.12
N ALA A 13 14.65 10.36 2.58
CA ALA A 13 15.83 9.59 2.95
C ALA A 13 16.29 9.94 4.38
N GLU A 14 16.44 8.93 5.21
CA GLU A 14 17.05 9.09 6.54
C GLU A 14 18.59 9.28 6.42
N PRO A 15 19.24 9.98 7.39
CA PRO A 15 18.64 10.53 8.61
C PRO A 15 18.16 11.98 8.51
N ASN A 16 18.38 12.68 7.42
CA ASN A 16 18.18 14.14 7.34
C ASN A 16 17.07 14.59 6.39
N GLY A 17 16.40 13.66 5.71
CA GLY A 17 15.32 13.97 4.76
C GLY A 17 15.75 14.79 3.53
N ALA A 18 17.06 14.83 3.23
CA ALA A 18 17.62 15.68 2.16
C ALA A 18 17.34 15.15 0.75
N ALA A 19 16.82 13.94 0.62
CA ALA A 19 16.46 13.34 -0.67
C ALA A 19 15.11 12.64 -0.57
N PHE A 20 14.43 12.50 -1.71
CA PHE A 20 13.25 11.65 -1.85
C PHE A 20 13.66 10.33 -2.49
N VAL A 21 13.20 9.21 -1.92
CA VAL A 21 13.60 7.88 -2.35
C VAL A 21 12.37 6.98 -2.56
N ALA A 22 12.43 6.16 -3.60
CA ALA A 22 11.61 4.97 -3.75
C ALA A 22 12.56 3.80 -4.02
N GLN A 23 12.23 2.62 -3.49
CA GLN A 23 13.02 1.43 -3.81
C GLN A 23 12.87 1.10 -5.29
N ALA A 24 13.98 0.69 -5.92
CA ALA A 24 14.01 0.39 -7.35
C ALA A 24 13.00 -0.70 -7.75
N ASP A 25 12.68 -1.61 -6.83
CA ASP A 25 11.76 -2.72 -7.07
C ASP A 25 10.34 -2.24 -7.45
N TYR A 26 9.85 -1.13 -6.86
CA TYR A 26 8.59 -0.50 -7.29
C TYR A 26 8.66 0.01 -8.72
N VAL A 27 9.76 0.67 -9.07
CA VAL A 27 9.99 1.24 -10.41
C VAL A 27 10.06 0.10 -11.44
N HIS A 28 10.85 -0.94 -11.17
CA HIS A 28 10.97 -2.11 -12.04
C HIS A 28 9.62 -2.82 -12.21
N SER A 29 8.87 -3.05 -11.14
CA SER A 29 7.56 -3.71 -11.21
C SER A 29 6.56 -2.94 -12.08
N VAL A 30 6.56 -1.59 -12.04
CA VAL A 30 5.73 -0.76 -12.91
C VAL A 30 6.19 -0.84 -14.37
N VAL A 31 7.50 -0.75 -14.65
CA VAL A 31 8.06 -0.85 -16.00
C VAL A 31 7.77 -2.22 -16.62
N ASP A 32 8.03 -3.30 -15.89
CA ASP A 32 7.82 -4.68 -16.35
C ASP A 32 6.33 -4.99 -16.60
N SER A 33 5.44 -4.21 -15.99
CA SER A 33 4.00 -4.29 -16.19
C SER A 33 3.50 -3.37 -17.33
N GLY A 34 4.39 -2.67 -18.02
CA GLY A 34 4.08 -1.81 -19.17
C GLY A 34 3.58 -0.41 -18.81
N GLY A 35 3.80 0.03 -17.57
CA GLY A 35 3.56 1.42 -17.12
C GLY A 35 4.79 2.30 -17.26
N VAL A 36 4.59 3.61 -17.19
CA VAL A 36 5.65 4.63 -17.10
C VAL A 36 5.68 5.14 -15.66
N PRO A 37 6.74 4.86 -14.89
CA PRO A 37 6.83 5.29 -13.49
C PRO A 37 7.12 6.79 -13.39
N VAL A 38 6.38 7.48 -12.53
CA VAL A 38 6.60 8.91 -12.18
C VAL A 38 6.77 8.99 -10.67
N LEU A 39 7.97 9.31 -10.20
CA LEU A 39 8.23 9.45 -8.76
C LEU A 39 7.58 10.74 -8.24
N LEU A 40 6.78 10.60 -7.19
CA LEU A 40 6.09 11.70 -6.53
C LEU A 40 6.87 12.08 -5.27
N PRO A 41 7.62 13.20 -5.27
CA PRO A 41 8.28 13.65 -4.05
C PRO A 41 7.25 14.00 -2.97
N VAL A 42 7.61 13.87 -1.71
CA VAL A 42 6.80 14.37 -0.62
C VAL A 42 6.71 15.89 -0.74
N LEU A 43 5.51 16.39 -0.93
CA LEU A 43 5.23 17.82 -1.12
C LEU A 43 4.51 18.39 0.11
N PRO A 44 4.83 19.63 0.51
CA PRO A 44 4.12 20.28 1.59
C PRO A 44 2.64 20.49 1.23
N PRO A 45 1.72 20.58 2.22
CA PRO A 45 0.27 20.69 2.00
C PRO A 45 -0.17 21.89 1.15
N THR A 46 0.67 22.92 1.06
CA THR A 46 0.42 24.11 0.24
C THR A 46 0.69 23.90 -1.26
N SER A 47 1.29 22.77 -1.62
CA SER A 47 1.64 22.46 -3.01
C SER A 47 0.41 22.00 -3.82
N PRO A 48 0.37 22.28 -5.13
CA PRO A 48 -0.77 21.88 -5.98
C PRO A 48 -0.71 20.39 -6.36
N VAL A 49 -0.75 19.49 -5.37
CA VAL A 49 -0.70 18.02 -5.56
C VAL A 49 -1.82 17.54 -6.47
N SER A 50 -3.00 18.20 -6.43
CA SER A 50 -4.13 17.89 -7.31
C SER A 50 -3.83 18.07 -8.80
N ALA A 51 -3.00 19.08 -9.14
CA ALA A 51 -2.58 19.29 -10.53
C ALA A 51 -1.65 18.16 -11.03
N LEU A 52 -0.86 17.57 -10.13
CA LEU A 52 -0.03 16.40 -10.43
C LEU A 52 -0.91 15.15 -10.56
N PHE A 53 -1.81 14.94 -9.60
CA PHE A 53 -2.79 13.83 -9.62
C PHE A 53 -3.59 13.81 -10.91
N GLY A 54 -4.07 14.94 -11.41
CA GLY A 54 -4.83 15.04 -12.65
C GLY A 54 -4.08 14.58 -13.92
N ARG A 55 -2.73 14.53 -13.88
CA ARG A 55 -1.88 14.10 -15.01
C ARG A 55 -1.52 12.63 -14.98
N LEU A 56 -1.77 11.95 -13.87
CA LEU A 56 -1.47 10.53 -13.69
C LEU A 56 -2.66 9.68 -14.13
N ASP A 57 -2.36 8.49 -14.65
CA ASP A 57 -3.36 7.51 -15.05
C ASP A 57 -3.64 6.50 -13.93
N GLY A 58 -2.70 6.31 -12.98
CA GLY A 58 -2.83 5.45 -11.81
C GLY A 58 -1.86 5.85 -10.70
N ILE A 59 -2.09 5.35 -9.49
CA ILE A 59 -1.32 5.64 -8.27
C ILE A 59 -0.81 4.34 -7.65
N LEU A 60 0.46 4.32 -7.28
CA LEU A 60 1.09 3.32 -6.42
C LEU A 60 1.50 3.99 -5.10
N LEU A 61 0.80 3.68 -4.02
CA LEU A 61 1.19 4.06 -2.66
C LEU A 61 2.18 3.02 -2.12
N THR A 62 3.39 3.47 -1.83
CA THR A 62 4.50 2.59 -1.43
C THR A 62 4.54 2.30 0.06
N GLY A 63 5.35 1.32 0.45
CA GLY A 63 5.72 1.06 1.84
C GLY A 63 6.51 2.19 2.48
N GLY A 64 6.87 2.05 3.75
CA GLY A 64 7.67 3.05 4.49
C GLY A 64 7.36 3.09 5.99
N GLY A 65 7.69 4.20 6.64
CA GLY A 65 7.44 4.44 8.06
C GLY A 65 5.95 4.52 8.41
N ASP A 66 5.66 4.70 9.67
CA ASP A 66 4.32 4.63 10.24
C ASP A 66 3.41 5.78 9.80
N VAL A 67 2.11 5.51 9.76
CA VAL A 67 1.08 6.56 9.63
C VAL A 67 0.86 7.18 11.00
N ASP A 68 0.89 8.50 11.07
CA ASP A 68 0.66 9.24 12.32
C ASP A 68 -0.73 8.92 12.89
N PRO A 69 -0.82 8.42 14.14
CA PRO A 69 -2.09 8.05 14.76
C PRO A 69 -3.09 9.20 14.90
N ARG A 70 -2.63 10.43 14.86
CA ARG A 70 -3.52 11.61 14.83
C ARG A 70 -4.44 11.62 13.60
N ASN A 71 -4.03 11.00 12.49
CA ASN A 71 -4.84 10.88 11.27
C ASN A 71 -6.04 9.94 11.42
N TYR A 72 -6.04 9.06 12.45
CA TYR A 72 -7.16 8.15 12.76
C TYR A 72 -7.65 8.28 14.21
N GLY A 73 -7.41 9.45 14.84
CA GLY A 73 -7.98 9.81 16.15
C GLY A 73 -7.39 9.06 17.34
N ALA A 74 -6.19 8.48 17.21
CA ALA A 74 -5.51 7.77 18.28
C ALA A 74 -4.37 8.60 18.89
N ALA A 75 -4.05 8.34 20.16
CA ALA A 75 -2.88 8.93 20.82
C ALA A 75 -1.60 8.19 20.36
N PRO A 76 -0.48 8.91 20.14
CA PRO A 76 0.79 8.29 19.78
C PRO A 76 1.33 7.38 20.91
N THR A 77 1.90 6.23 20.52
CA THR A 77 2.61 5.32 21.42
C THR A 77 4.13 5.45 21.28
N ALA A 78 4.88 4.81 22.17
CA ALA A 78 6.34 4.79 22.11
C ALA A 78 6.91 3.90 20.99
N TRP A 79 6.07 3.12 20.32
CA TRP A 79 6.48 2.15 19.29
C TRP A 79 6.56 2.71 17.88
N LEU A 80 6.10 3.95 17.69
CA LEU A 80 6.05 4.62 16.39
C LEU A 80 7.44 4.87 15.80
N ARG A 81 7.56 4.66 14.48
CA ARG A 81 8.82 4.76 13.73
C ARG A 81 8.66 5.66 12.51
N SER A 82 9.62 6.54 12.28
CA SER A 82 9.77 7.31 11.03
C SER A 82 8.49 8.02 10.55
N LEU A 83 7.85 8.79 11.43
CA LEU A 83 6.66 9.58 11.08
C LEU A 83 7.02 10.71 10.09
N ASP A 84 6.20 10.91 9.06
CA ASP A 84 6.29 12.01 8.10
C ASP A 84 4.90 12.59 7.82
N ALA A 85 4.55 13.67 8.53
CA ALA A 85 3.23 14.30 8.46
C ALA A 85 2.91 14.90 7.07
N GLU A 86 3.91 15.34 6.32
CA GLU A 86 3.71 15.85 4.96
C GLU A 86 3.42 14.71 3.99
N ARG A 87 4.11 13.58 4.15
CA ARG A 87 3.84 12.36 3.40
C ARG A 87 2.43 11.84 3.69
N ASP A 88 2.05 11.76 4.97
CA ASP A 88 0.71 11.36 5.38
C ASP A 88 -0.36 12.24 4.72
N SER A 89 -0.22 13.56 4.84
CA SER A 89 -1.18 14.51 4.26
C SER A 89 -1.31 14.32 2.75
N MET A 90 -0.20 14.18 2.04
CA MET A 90 -0.19 14.00 0.59
C MET A 90 -0.82 12.66 0.19
N GLU A 91 -0.41 11.56 0.81
CA GLU A 91 -0.88 10.23 0.42
C GLU A 91 -2.35 9.98 0.81
N ILE A 92 -2.81 10.50 1.95
CA ILE A 92 -4.23 10.48 2.33
C ILE A 92 -5.07 11.25 1.29
N ALA A 93 -4.62 12.44 0.86
CA ALA A 93 -5.32 13.18 -0.19
C ALA A 93 -5.36 12.41 -1.52
N LEU A 94 -4.24 11.81 -1.95
CA LEU A 94 -4.18 10.98 -3.15
C LEU A 94 -5.13 9.78 -3.07
N ALA A 95 -5.19 9.10 -1.93
CA ALA A 95 -6.09 7.97 -1.70
C ALA A 95 -7.56 8.38 -1.75
N CYS A 96 -7.94 9.50 -1.10
CA CYS A 96 -9.29 10.05 -1.15
C CYS A 96 -9.70 10.39 -2.58
N TRP A 97 -8.89 11.14 -3.32
CA TRP A 97 -9.20 11.53 -4.71
C TRP A 97 -9.27 10.31 -5.63
N ALA A 98 -8.36 9.34 -5.48
CA ALA A 98 -8.42 8.11 -6.27
C ALA A 98 -9.74 7.37 -6.01
N ALA A 99 -10.15 7.23 -4.74
CA ALA A 99 -11.39 6.56 -4.36
C ALA A 99 -12.67 7.27 -4.85
N GLU A 100 -12.62 8.60 -5.03
CA GLU A 100 -13.75 9.42 -5.48
C GLU A 100 -13.83 9.51 -7.01
N GLU A 101 -12.68 9.68 -7.67
CA GLU A 101 -12.62 9.91 -9.11
C GLU A 101 -12.47 8.61 -9.94
N GLY A 102 -12.37 7.45 -9.30
CA GLY A 102 -12.22 6.16 -9.99
C GLY A 102 -10.82 5.95 -10.57
N LYS A 103 -9.79 6.67 -10.10
CA LYS A 103 -8.42 6.52 -10.58
C LYS A 103 -7.78 5.24 -10.00
N PRO A 104 -7.26 4.34 -10.86
CA PRO A 104 -6.61 3.10 -10.40
C PRO A 104 -5.56 3.34 -9.32
N LEU A 105 -5.67 2.55 -8.23
CA LEU A 105 -4.79 2.66 -7.06
C LEU A 105 -4.37 1.27 -6.60
N LEU A 106 -3.08 1.08 -6.40
CA LEU A 106 -2.49 -0.04 -5.67
C LEU A 106 -1.77 0.50 -4.43
N GLY A 107 -2.13 -0.02 -3.24
CA GLY A 107 -1.43 0.27 -1.98
C GLY A 107 -0.58 -0.92 -1.54
N ILE A 108 0.66 -0.68 -1.11
CA ILE A 108 1.59 -1.70 -0.64
C ILE A 108 2.05 -1.35 0.77
N CYS A 109 1.89 -2.30 1.72
CA CYS A 109 2.29 -2.20 3.12
C CYS A 109 1.71 -0.91 3.75
N ARG A 110 2.53 0.12 3.98
CA ARG A 110 2.04 1.43 4.43
C ARG A 110 0.93 1.98 3.52
N GLY A 111 0.99 1.74 2.20
CA GLY A 111 -0.05 2.17 1.26
C GLY A 111 -1.42 1.56 1.53
N LEU A 112 -1.51 0.33 2.04
CA LEU A 112 -2.76 -0.26 2.53
C LEU A 112 -3.28 0.49 3.77
N GLN A 113 -2.39 0.78 4.70
CA GLN A 113 -2.72 1.48 5.94
C GLN A 113 -3.22 2.90 5.65
N VAL A 114 -2.55 3.62 4.75
CA VAL A 114 -2.98 4.94 4.27
C VAL A 114 -4.38 4.87 3.63
N LEU A 115 -4.64 3.90 2.76
CA LEU A 115 -5.96 3.74 2.13
C LEU A 115 -7.05 3.49 3.18
N ASN A 116 -6.76 2.66 4.18
CA ASN A 116 -7.69 2.39 5.27
C ASN A 116 -7.98 3.67 6.09
N VAL A 117 -6.95 4.40 6.50
CA VAL A 117 -7.09 5.64 7.27
C VAL A 117 -7.80 6.72 6.45
N ALA A 118 -7.46 6.90 5.18
CA ALA A 118 -8.08 7.87 4.28
C ALA A 118 -9.60 7.66 4.13
N LEU A 119 -10.07 6.42 4.28
CA LEU A 119 -11.49 6.07 4.18
C LEU A 119 -12.19 5.87 5.54
N GLY A 120 -11.52 6.24 6.64
CA GLY A 120 -12.08 6.31 7.99
C GLY A 120 -11.85 5.07 8.87
N GLY A 121 -10.88 4.24 8.52
CA GLY A 121 -10.43 3.12 9.35
C GLY A 121 -9.34 3.51 10.34
N THR A 122 -8.93 2.56 11.21
CA THR A 122 -7.90 2.73 12.23
C THR A 122 -6.81 1.67 12.11
N LEU A 123 -5.69 1.84 12.83
CA LEU A 123 -4.56 0.93 12.80
C LEU A 123 -4.19 0.45 14.21
N TYR A 124 -3.66 -0.78 14.31
CA TYR A 124 -2.76 -1.17 15.39
C TYR A 124 -1.44 -0.44 15.19
N GLN A 125 -0.93 0.21 16.23
CA GLN A 125 0.33 0.93 16.19
C GLN A 125 1.54 0.00 16.36
N ASP A 126 1.33 -1.15 17.01
CA ASP A 126 2.33 -2.19 17.15
C ASP A 126 1.68 -3.55 17.44
N LEU A 127 1.76 -4.47 16.50
CA LEU A 127 1.14 -5.79 16.59
C LEU A 127 1.68 -6.61 17.76
N ALA A 128 2.99 -6.51 18.04
CA ALA A 128 3.61 -7.28 19.12
C ALA A 128 3.05 -6.93 20.50
N THR A 129 2.64 -5.69 20.70
CA THR A 129 2.10 -5.22 21.99
C THR A 129 0.58 -5.24 22.05
N GLU A 130 -0.10 -4.99 20.92
CA GLU A 130 -1.57 -4.83 20.90
C GLU A 130 -2.32 -6.10 20.55
N VAL A 131 -1.67 -7.09 19.89
CA VAL A 131 -2.30 -8.34 19.45
C VAL A 131 -1.58 -9.55 20.03
N PRO A 132 -1.95 -10.00 21.24
CA PRO A 132 -1.34 -11.18 21.85
C PRO A 132 -1.52 -12.43 20.97
N GLY A 133 -0.40 -13.09 20.66
CA GLY A 133 -0.39 -14.31 19.84
C GLY A 133 -0.32 -14.06 18.32
N ALA A 134 -0.18 -12.80 17.89
CA ALA A 134 0.13 -12.52 16.48
C ALA A 134 1.41 -13.26 16.05
N VAL A 135 1.43 -13.70 14.78
CA VAL A 135 2.67 -14.24 14.20
C VAL A 135 3.69 -13.12 14.00
N GLN A 136 4.95 -13.49 13.76
CA GLN A 136 6.00 -12.48 13.53
C GLN A 136 5.80 -11.80 12.17
N HIS A 137 5.22 -10.59 12.17
CA HIS A 137 5.03 -9.77 10.98
C HIS A 137 6.20 -8.83 10.68
N ASP A 138 6.94 -8.39 11.70
CA ASP A 138 8.09 -7.49 11.57
C ASP A 138 9.38 -8.31 11.36
N GLN A 139 9.54 -8.84 10.15
CA GLN A 139 10.74 -9.60 9.76
C GLN A 139 11.87 -8.65 9.39
N SER A 140 13.12 -9.15 9.43
CA SER A 140 14.25 -8.35 8.97
C SER A 140 14.25 -8.15 7.45
N ASP A 141 14.82 -7.05 6.98
CA ASP A 141 15.00 -6.77 5.53
C ASP A 141 15.74 -7.89 4.77
N THR A 142 16.53 -8.69 5.46
CA THR A 142 17.21 -9.85 4.85
C THR A 142 16.23 -10.93 4.39
N LEU A 143 15.02 -10.96 4.92
CA LEU A 143 13.94 -11.88 4.55
C LEU A 143 12.92 -11.24 3.58
N ALA A 144 13.11 -9.99 3.17
CA ALA A 144 12.16 -9.28 2.31
C ALA A 144 11.86 -10.01 0.99
N GLY A 145 12.84 -10.71 0.44
CA GLY A 145 12.70 -11.54 -0.77
C GLY A 145 12.21 -12.97 -0.52
N ALA A 146 11.79 -13.31 0.71
CA ALA A 146 11.31 -14.64 1.07
C ALA A 146 9.87 -14.59 1.58
N ALA A 147 9.02 -15.51 1.12
CA ALA A 147 7.72 -15.73 1.72
C ALA A 147 7.86 -16.34 3.12
N VAL A 148 7.13 -15.79 4.11
CA VAL A 148 7.29 -16.19 5.52
C VAL A 148 6.00 -16.75 6.14
N HIS A 149 4.82 -16.38 5.59
CA HIS A 149 3.54 -16.96 6.00
C HIS A 149 2.52 -17.00 4.85
N PRO A 150 1.54 -17.91 4.90
CA PRO A 150 0.43 -17.89 3.97
C PRO A 150 -0.51 -16.71 4.26
N VAL A 151 -1.20 -16.23 3.23
CA VAL A 151 -2.36 -15.35 3.35
C VAL A 151 -3.53 -16.00 2.66
N ARG A 152 -4.68 -16.10 3.35
CA ARG A 152 -5.92 -16.62 2.79
C ARG A 152 -6.67 -15.50 2.08
N LEU A 153 -6.96 -15.71 0.80
CA LEU A 153 -7.72 -14.76 -0.01
C LEU A 153 -9.22 -14.93 0.23
N ILE A 154 -9.95 -13.82 0.25
CA ILE A 154 -11.40 -13.85 0.43
C ILE A 154 -12.06 -14.08 -0.94
N PRO A 155 -12.95 -15.07 -1.05
CA PRO A 155 -13.63 -15.39 -2.31
C PRO A 155 -14.40 -14.21 -2.91
N THR A 156 -14.45 -14.16 -4.23
CA THR A 156 -15.16 -13.13 -5.02
C THR A 156 -14.58 -11.71 -4.91
N THR A 157 -13.36 -11.57 -4.40
CA THR A 157 -12.64 -10.30 -4.37
C THR A 157 -11.85 -10.07 -5.67
N LYS A 158 -11.55 -8.79 -5.96
CA LYS A 158 -10.61 -8.44 -7.05
C LYS A 158 -9.23 -9.04 -6.79
N LEU A 159 -8.80 -9.05 -5.53
CA LEU A 159 -7.52 -9.61 -5.12
C LEU A 159 -7.42 -11.09 -5.47
N GLU A 160 -8.42 -11.91 -5.11
CA GLU A 160 -8.48 -13.32 -5.48
C GLU A 160 -8.43 -13.50 -7.00
N SER A 161 -9.22 -12.71 -7.73
CA SER A 161 -9.25 -12.77 -9.20
C SER A 161 -7.91 -12.41 -9.84
N VAL A 162 -7.20 -11.40 -9.29
CA VAL A 162 -5.88 -10.95 -9.79
C VAL A 162 -4.80 -11.99 -9.53
N LEU A 163 -4.78 -12.58 -8.33
CA LEU A 163 -3.81 -13.60 -7.96
C LEU A 163 -4.16 -14.98 -8.52
N ALA A 164 -5.41 -15.19 -8.95
CA ALA A 164 -5.94 -16.46 -9.49
C ALA A 164 -5.71 -17.66 -8.56
N ALA A 165 -5.85 -17.45 -7.24
CA ALA A 165 -5.57 -18.43 -6.20
C ALA A 165 -6.54 -18.26 -5.01
N SER A 166 -6.63 -19.25 -4.14
CA SER A 166 -7.35 -19.15 -2.85
C SER A 166 -6.47 -18.69 -1.69
N ASP A 167 -5.17 -18.81 -1.86
CA ASP A 167 -4.13 -18.41 -0.91
C ASP A 167 -2.87 -17.97 -1.65
N ALA A 168 -2.01 -17.24 -0.99
CA ALA A 168 -0.71 -16.82 -1.49
C ALA A 168 0.34 -16.92 -0.38
N GLN A 169 1.61 -16.94 -0.77
CA GLN A 169 2.72 -16.91 0.18
C GLN A 169 3.31 -15.50 0.22
N ALA A 170 3.22 -14.83 1.36
CA ALA A 170 3.62 -13.44 1.54
C ALA A 170 4.93 -13.30 2.33
N ASN A 171 5.71 -12.27 2.02
CA ASN A 171 6.71 -11.72 2.93
C ASN A 171 6.00 -10.81 3.95
N SER A 172 6.68 -10.47 5.06
CA SER A 172 6.08 -9.65 6.10
C SER A 172 7.13 -8.75 6.74
N LEU A 173 6.98 -7.45 6.57
CA LEU A 173 7.94 -6.42 6.99
C LEU A 173 7.21 -5.24 7.64
N HIS A 174 6.25 -5.53 8.52
CA HIS A 174 5.42 -4.51 9.14
C HIS A 174 5.14 -4.83 10.60
N HIS A 175 5.10 -3.82 11.45
CA HIS A 175 4.66 -3.92 12.84
C HIS A 175 3.30 -3.25 13.07
N GLN A 176 2.83 -2.41 12.12
CA GLN A 176 1.49 -1.85 12.10
C GLN A 176 0.57 -2.66 11.18
N ALA A 177 -0.74 -2.65 11.46
CA ALA A 177 -1.75 -3.26 10.61
C ALA A 177 -3.11 -2.58 10.78
N VAL A 178 -4.07 -2.90 9.89
CA VAL A 178 -5.47 -2.48 10.03
C VAL A 178 -6.05 -3.04 11.33
N LYS A 179 -6.66 -2.14 12.14
CA LYS A 179 -7.43 -2.47 13.33
C LYS A 179 -8.92 -2.48 13.02
N ASP A 180 -9.47 -1.31 12.70
CA ASP A 180 -10.84 -1.19 12.24
C ASP A 180 -10.82 -0.93 10.73
N LEU A 181 -11.47 -1.82 9.98
CA LEU A 181 -11.57 -1.68 8.53
C LEU A 181 -12.49 -0.50 8.19
N ALA A 182 -12.06 0.38 7.30
CA ALA A 182 -12.85 1.51 6.85
C ALA A 182 -14.20 1.04 6.24
N PRO A 183 -15.33 1.73 6.50
CA PRO A 183 -16.67 1.27 6.12
C PRO A 183 -16.87 1.05 4.61
N ARG A 184 -16.10 1.74 3.77
CA ARG A 184 -16.15 1.61 2.31
C ARG A 184 -15.27 0.48 1.77
N LEU A 185 -14.34 -0.03 2.56
CA LEU A 185 -13.46 -1.11 2.15
C LEU A 185 -14.08 -2.49 2.42
N ARG A 186 -13.66 -3.46 1.63
CA ARG A 186 -13.95 -4.88 1.81
C ARG A 186 -12.65 -5.61 2.12
N LEU A 187 -12.70 -6.51 3.10
CA LEU A 187 -11.63 -7.44 3.37
C LEU A 187 -11.35 -8.32 2.14
N ALA A 188 -10.07 -8.45 1.78
CA ALA A 188 -9.64 -9.24 0.62
C ALA A 188 -8.62 -10.33 0.96
N ALA A 189 -7.86 -10.20 2.06
CA ALA A 189 -6.93 -11.23 2.52
C ALA A 189 -6.71 -11.16 4.04
N LEU A 190 -6.43 -12.32 4.65
CA LEU A 190 -6.10 -12.49 6.06
C LEU A 190 -4.87 -13.37 6.26
N ALA A 191 -4.03 -13.01 7.21
CA ALA A 191 -3.01 -13.87 7.78
C ALA A 191 -3.63 -14.97 8.68
N PRO A 192 -2.87 -16.02 9.07
CA PRO A 192 -3.39 -17.10 9.92
C PRO A 192 -3.89 -16.66 11.30
N ASP A 193 -3.36 -15.57 11.83
CA ASP A 193 -3.73 -14.96 13.11
C ASP A 193 -4.89 -13.96 13.01
N GLY A 194 -5.44 -13.77 11.80
CA GLY A 194 -6.58 -12.89 11.55
C GLY A 194 -6.20 -11.45 11.23
N ILE A 195 -4.92 -11.12 11.16
CA ILE A 195 -4.47 -9.79 10.72
C ILE A 195 -4.86 -9.57 9.26
N VAL A 196 -5.36 -8.35 8.98
CA VAL A 196 -5.77 -7.94 7.63
C VAL A 196 -4.54 -7.77 6.76
N GLU A 197 -4.48 -8.55 5.69
CA GLU A 197 -3.38 -8.57 4.73
C GLU A 197 -3.77 -8.01 3.35
N GLY A 198 -5.06 -7.84 3.09
CA GLY A 198 -5.53 -7.26 1.84
C GLY A 198 -6.89 -6.63 1.97
N VAL A 199 -7.08 -5.50 1.29
CA VAL A 199 -8.35 -4.77 1.23
C VAL A 199 -8.61 -4.28 -0.19
N GLU A 200 -9.89 -4.05 -0.51
CA GLU A 200 -10.28 -3.45 -1.78
C GLU A 200 -11.48 -2.52 -1.62
N LEU A 201 -11.65 -1.58 -2.53
CA LEU A 201 -12.85 -0.76 -2.67
C LEU A 201 -13.78 -1.43 -3.71
N PRO A 202 -14.90 -2.09 -3.30
CA PRO A 202 -15.69 -2.92 -4.20
C PRO A 202 -16.28 -2.17 -5.40
N SER A 203 -16.78 -0.96 -5.17
CA SER A 203 -17.42 -0.11 -6.17
C SER A 203 -16.44 0.60 -7.12
N HIS A 204 -15.13 0.52 -6.85
CA HIS A 204 -14.09 1.19 -7.62
C HIS A 204 -13.59 0.29 -8.77
N PRO A 205 -13.26 0.83 -9.95
CA PRO A 205 -12.72 0.03 -11.05
C PRO A 205 -11.48 -0.78 -10.64
N PHE A 206 -10.51 -0.14 -10.00
CA PHE A 206 -9.33 -0.79 -9.43
C PHE A 206 -8.77 0.03 -8.26
N ALA A 207 -9.19 -0.26 -7.04
CA ALA A 207 -8.55 0.20 -5.82
C ALA A 207 -8.36 -1.02 -4.92
N LEU A 208 -7.12 -1.43 -4.76
CA LEU A 208 -6.67 -2.64 -4.12
C LEU A 208 -5.43 -2.33 -3.29
N ALA A 209 -5.30 -2.93 -2.11
CA ALA A 209 -4.09 -2.78 -1.33
C ALA A 209 -3.76 -4.07 -0.57
N VAL A 210 -2.46 -4.33 -0.43
CA VAL A 210 -1.89 -5.49 0.24
C VAL A 210 -0.89 -5.07 1.31
N GLN A 211 -0.80 -5.83 2.40
CA GLN A 211 0.08 -5.51 3.53
C GLN A 211 1.51 -6.00 3.29
N TRP A 212 1.68 -7.06 2.51
CA TRP A 212 2.98 -7.58 2.11
C TRP A 212 3.64 -6.76 1.00
N HIS A 213 4.87 -7.11 0.62
CA HIS A 213 5.68 -6.44 -0.38
C HIS A 213 5.81 -7.29 -1.67
N PRO A 214 4.85 -7.25 -2.59
CA PRO A 214 4.89 -8.03 -3.84
C PRO A 214 6.04 -7.63 -4.76
N GLU A 215 6.53 -6.37 -4.70
CA GLU A 215 7.67 -5.88 -5.45
C GLU A 215 8.98 -6.58 -5.08
N ARG A 216 9.06 -7.12 -3.85
CA ARG A 216 10.21 -7.87 -3.33
C ARG A 216 10.15 -9.37 -3.65
N LEU A 217 9.12 -9.82 -4.37
CA LEU A 217 8.90 -11.22 -4.75
C LEU A 217 8.84 -11.36 -6.29
N PRO A 218 9.84 -10.87 -7.05
CA PRO A 218 9.77 -10.83 -8.52
C PRO A 218 9.76 -12.24 -9.16
N GLY A 219 10.21 -13.26 -8.45
CA GLY A 219 10.15 -14.66 -8.88
C GLY A 219 8.78 -15.32 -8.77
N GLN A 220 7.77 -14.63 -8.22
CA GLN A 220 6.40 -15.12 -8.08
C GLN A 220 5.49 -14.40 -9.08
N PRO A 221 5.06 -15.06 -10.18
CA PRO A 221 4.27 -14.42 -11.25
C PRO A 221 2.95 -13.80 -10.77
N GLU A 222 2.32 -14.40 -9.74
CA GLU A 222 1.10 -13.90 -9.10
C GLU A 222 1.32 -12.55 -8.42
N MET A 223 2.48 -12.31 -7.82
CA MET A 223 2.81 -11.02 -7.20
C MET A 223 2.94 -9.92 -8.26
N GLN A 224 3.52 -10.23 -9.41
CA GLN A 224 3.62 -9.30 -10.54
C GLN A 224 2.27 -9.07 -11.22
N ALA A 225 1.27 -9.96 -11.01
CA ALA A 225 -0.08 -9.75 -11.52
C ALA A 225 -0.76 -8.51 -10.91
N LEU A 226 -0.42 -8.13 -9.67
CA LEU A 226 -0.93 -6.90 -9.02
C LEU A 226 -0.54 -5.64 -9.80
N PHE A 227 0.72 -5.54 -10.21
CA PHE A 227 1.21 -4.40 -10.99
C PHE A 227 0.65 -4.41 -12.42
N ARG A 228 0.52 -5.59 -13.04
CA ARG A 228 -0.16 -5.71 -14.34
C ARG A 228 -1.62 -5.27 -14.27
N ALA A 229 -2.34 -5.64 -13.22
CA ALA A 229 -3.73 -5.24 -13.02
C ALA A 229 -3.85 -3.72 -12.83
N LEU A 230 -2.96 -3.08 -12.05
CA LEU A 230 -2.89 -1.63 -11.93
C LEU A 230 -2.68 -0.96 -13.29
N THR A 231 -1.66 -1.38 -14.04
CA THR A 231 -1.33 -0.76 -15.33
C THR A 231 -2.40 -1.01 -16.39
N GLN A 232 -3.07 -2.17 -16.37
CA GLN A 232 -4.20 -2.45 -17.25
C GLN A 232 -5.40 -1.57 -16.93
N ALA A 233 -5.75 -1.41 -15.66
CA ALA A 233 -6.84 -0.55 -15.24
C ALA A 233 -6.56 0.94 -15.55
N ALA A 234 -5.30 1.35 -15.56
CA ALA A 234 -4.85 2.71 -15.87
C ALA A 234 -4.76 3.03 -17.38
N ARG A 235 -4.95 2.06 -18.26
CA ARG A 235 -4.96 2.29 -19.72
C ARG A 235 -6.26 2.96 -20.13
N ARG A 236 -6.12 4.04 -20.93
CA ARG A 236 -7.25 4.74 -21.57
C ARG A 236 -7.53 4.17 -22.96
#